data_67fce139881c87651a6d45831bfbd167
#
_entry.id   67fce139881c87651a6d45831bfbd167
#
_cell.length_a   1.000
_cell.length_b   1.000
_cell.length_c   1.000
_cell.angle_alpha   90.00
_cell.angle_beta   90.00
_cell.angle_gamma   90.00
#
_symmetry.space_group_name_H-M   'P 1'
#
loop_
_entity.id
_entity.type
_entity.pdbx_description
1 polymer ?
#
loop_
_entity_poly.entity_id
_entity_poly.type
_entity_poly.pdbx_seq_one_letter_code
_entity_poly.pdbx_strand_id
1 'polypeptide(L)'
;VLGGANFPDKYPWEGGTKTWWSTLYSYDLQTGKWTVYDDFLDRPLAYGVSISLPEGLLCIGGCDRTQCSDNVFLIKKEEDSFVIDSVSYPSLPVPLANATGAMGDNCIYIAGGQETMVNEQSTHHFYMLYLMHKERGCQEMPDWNGPSLSYAVGVAQGERFYLFSGRSYAPDEAM
;
A
#
# COMPACT_ATOMS: atom_id res chain seq x y z
N VAL A 1 5.96 -10.66 -5.12
CA VAL A 1 6.55 -9.48 -4.47
C VAL A 1 6.65 -8.38 -5.49
N LEU A 2 6.19 -7.18 -5.16
CA LEU A 2 6.24 -6.02 -6.04
C LEU A 2 7.04 -4.91 -5.37
N GLY A 3 8.02 -4.37 -6.09
CA GLY A 3 8.83 -3.25 -5.62
C GLY A 3 9.49 -3.52 -4.27
N GLY A 4 9.35 -2.58 -3.37
CA GLY A 4 9.98 -2.61 -2.05
C GLY A 4 11.19 -1.71 -1.95
N ALA A 5 11.75 -1.63 -0.75
CA ALA A 5 12.98 -0.89 -0.50
C ALA A 5 13.86 -1.61 0.51
N ASN A 6 15.16 -1.62 0.26
CA ASN A 6 16.15 -2.25 1.14
C ASN A 6 17.50 -1.53 1.07
N PHE A 7 18.48 -2.08 1.74
CA PHE A 7 19.87 -1.66 1.71
C PHE A 7 20.71 -2.80 1.10
N PRO A 8 20.93 -2.80 -0.23
CA PRO A 8 21.52 -3.94 -0.93
C PRO A 8 23.01 -4.16 -0.64
N ASP A 9 23.76 -3.09 -0.36
CA ASP A 9 25.22 -3.17 -0.24
C ASP A 9 25.72 -3.22 1.20
N LYS A 10 25.19 -2.32 2.06
CA LYS A 10 25.61 -2.16 3.47
C LYS A 10 24.39 -1.85 4.32
N TYR A 11 24.46 -2.19 5.59
CA TYR A 11 23.43 -1.79 6.54
C TYR A 11 23.37 -0.28 6.76
N PRO A 12 22.21 0.29 7.19
CA PRO A 12 22.08 1.74 7.43
C PRO A 12 23.15 2.32 8.35
N TRP A 13 23.48 1.61 9.43
CA TRP A 13 24.49 2.02 10.42
C TRP A 13 25.94 1.91 9.91
N GLU A 14 26.17 1.28 8.75
CA GLU A 14 27.46 1.20 8.06
C GLU A 14 27.55 2.23 6.90
N GLY A 15 26.57 3.14 6.82
CA GLY A 15 26.49 4.13 5.76
C GLY A 15 25.92 3.59 4.45
N GLY A 16 25.13 2.51 4.51
CA GLY A 16 24.45 1.96 3.34
C GLY A 16 23.42 2.91 2.76
N THR A 17 23.23 2.86 1.46
CA THR A 17 22.22 3.64 0.75
C THR A 17 20.96 2.81 0.52
N LYS A 18 19.81 3.36 0.90
CA LYS A 18 18.51 2.74 0.68
C LYS A 18 18.15 2.79 -0.80
N THR A 19 17.77 1.65 -1.36
CA THR A 19 17.35 1.50 -2.76
C THR A 19 15.87 1.12 -2.81
N TRP A 20 15.15 1.74 -3.72
CA TRP A 20 13.75 1.43 -4.06
C TRP A 20 13.70 0.69 -5.38
N TRP A 21 12.79 -0.29 -5.48
CA TRP A 21 12.72 -1.21 -6.61
C TRP A 21 11.41 -1.07 -7.38
N SER A 22 11.50 -1.33 -8.69
CA SER A 22 10.36 -1.39 -9.62
C SER A 22 10.03 -2.82 -10.07
N THR A 23 10.78 -3.80 -9.60
CA THR A 23 10.75 -5.20 -10.02
C THR A 23 9.52 -5.94 -9.47
N LEU A 24 8.92 -6.80 -10.29
CA LEU A 24 7.92 -7.78 -9.87
C LEU A 24 8.55 -9.17 -9.83
N TYR A 25 8.39 -9.88 -8.71
CA TYR A 25 8.73 -11.30 -8.54
C TYR A 25 7.44 -12.10 -8.42
N SER A 26 7.25 -13.07 -9.31
CA SER A 26 6.13 -14.01 -9.28
C SER A 26 6.64 -15.41 -8.97
N TYR A 27 5.97 -16.10 -8.03
CA TYR A 27 6.23 -17.49 -7.71
C TYR A 27 5.07 -18.35 -8.17
N ASP A 28 5.35 -19.31 -9.02
CA ASP A 28 4.36 -20.28 -9.49
C ASP A 28 4.28 -21.45 -8.49
N LEU A 29 3.12 -21.60 -7.85
CA LEU A 29 2.88 -22.63 -6.83
C LEU A 29 2.84 -24.05 -7.41
N GLN A 30 2.54 -24.21 -8.71
CA GLN A 30 2.48 -25.52 -9.35
C GLN A 30 3.85 -26.01 -9.79
N THR A 31 4.64 -25.11 -10.39
CA THR A 31 5.97 -25.46 -10.91
C THR A 31 7.10 -25.23 -9.90
N GLY A 32 6.83 -24.49 -8.82
CA GLY A 32 7.85 -24.14 -7.81
C GLY A 32 8.91 -23.18 -8.33
N LYS A 33 8.60 -22.37 -9.34
CA LYS A 33 9.57 -21.48 -9.99
C LYS A 33 9.26 -20.01 -9.75
N TRP A 34 10.32 -19.24 -9.57
CA TRP A 34 10.27 -17.77 -9.59
C TRP A 34 10.48 -17.26 -11.01
N THR A 35 9.71 -16.23 -11.36
CA THR A 35 9.92 -15.40 -12.54
C THR A 35 10.13 -13.96 -12.10
N VAL A 36 11.09 -13.26 -12.72
CA VAL A 36 11.45 -11.88 -12.42
C VAL A 36 11.07 -11.02 -13.61
N TYR A 37 10.42 -9.91 -13.34
CA TYR A 37 10.05 -8.88 -14.30
C TYR A 37 10.73 -7.60 -13.85
N ASP A 38 11.92 -7.33 -14.42
CA ASP A 38 12.67 -6.11 -14.12
C ASP A 38 11.96 -4.90 -14.70
N ASP A 39 12.09 -3.76 -14.02
CA ASP A 39 11.48 -2.49 -14.42
C ASP A 39 9.97 -2.60 -14.72
N PHE A 40 9.27 -3.47 -13.96
CA PHE A 40 7.84 -3.71 -14.14
C PHE A 40 6.98 -2.48 -13.86
N LEU A 41 7.34 -1.68 -12.86
CA LEU A 41 6.73 -0.39 -12.58
C LEU A 41 7.53 0.72 -13.26
N ASP A 42 6.85 1.72 -13.81
CA ASP A 42 7.48 2.92 -14.37
C ASP A 42 8.30 3.70 -13.33
N ARG A 43 7.92 3.55 -12.05
CA ARG A 43 8.61 4.15 -10.90
C ARG A 43 8.73 3.14 -9.77
N PRO A 44 9.86 3.14 -9.04
CA PRO A 44 9.98 2.33 -7.84
C PRO A 44 8.86 2.62 -6.83
N LEU A 45 8.37 1.58 -6.15
CA LEU A 45 7.29 1.71 -5.18
C LEU A 45 7.54 0.80 -3.97
N ALA A 46 7.38 1.37 -2.76
CA ALA A 46 7.45 0.63 -1.51
C ALA A 46 6.37 1.12 -0.54
N TYR A 47 6.09 0.34 0.51
CA TYR A 47 5.22 0.73 1.63
C TYR A 47 3.76 1.00 1.26
N GLY A 48 3.31 0.49 0.12
CA GLY A 48 1.90 0.50 -0.28
C GLY A 48 1.12 -0.65 0.35
N VAL A 49 -0.20 -0.55 0.25
CA VAL A 49 -1.13 -1.63 0.59
C VAL A 49 -1.32 -2.53 -0.61
N SER A 50 -1.42 -3.85 -0.38
CA SER A 50 -1.72 -4.84 -1.42
C SER A 50 -2.91 -5.71 -1.00
N ILE A 51 -3.91 -5.81 -1.85
CA ILE A 51 -5.14 -6.59 -1.63
C ILE A 51 -5.33 -7.58 -2.78
N SER A 52 -5.46 -8.86 -2.45
CA SER A 52 -5.80 -9.88 -3.45
C SER A 52 -7.29 -9.79 -3.80
N LEU A 53 -7.58 -9.66 -5.09
CA LEU A 53 -8.92 -9.68 -5.66
C LEU A 53 -9.05 -10.86 -6.63
N PRO A 54 -10.27 -11.30 -6.97
CA PRO A 54 -10.46 -12.35 -7.98
C PRO A 54 -9.82 -12.01 -9.33
N GLU A 55 -9.83 -10.73 -9.71
CA GLU A 55 -9.27 -10.22 -10.97
C GLU A 55 -7.77 -9.92 -10.94
N GLY A 56 -7.13 -9.93 -9.76
CA GLY A 56 -5.70 -9.64 -9.65
C GLY A 56 -5.26 -9.10 -8.30
N LEU A 57 -4.11 -8.46 -8.27
CA LEU A 57 -3.54 -7.83 -7.09
C LEU A 57 -3.74 -6.31 -7.15
N LEU A 58 -4.59 -5.78 -6.29
CA LEU A 58 -4.78 -4.34 -6.15
C LEU A 58 -3.68 -3.74 -5.29
N CYS A 59 -3.00 -2.75 -5.82
CA CYS A 59 -1.94 -1.99 -5.16
C CYS A 59 -2.44 -0.57 -4.89
N ILE A 60 -2.25 -0.07 -3.67
CA ILE A 60 -2.81 1.18 -3.19
C ILE A 60 -1.73 2.00 -2.51
N GLY A 61 -1.53 3.24 -2.97
CA GLY A 61 -0.56 4.15 -2.39
C GLY A 61 0.87 3.65 -2.47
N GLY A 62 1.65 3.91 -1.44
CA GLY A 62 3.07 3.62 -1.35
C GLY A 62 3.91 4.87 -1.56
N CYS A 63 5.23 4.71 -1.56
CA CYS A 63 6.15 5.82 -1.86
C CYS A 63 7.37 5.34 -2.66
N ASP A 64 7.99 6.28 -3.33
CA ASP A 64 9.35 6.17 -3.83
C ASP A 64 10.34 6.90 -2.89
N ARG A 65 11.53 7.19 -3.38
CA ARG A 65 12.56 7.92 -2.61
C ARG A 65 12.14 9.35 -2.26
N THR A 66 11.27 9.96 -3.05
CA THR A 66 11.00 11.40 -3.05
C THR A 66 9.61 11.78 -2.60
N GLN A 67 8.62 10.92 -2.85
CA GLN A 67 7.22 11.26 -2.61
C GLN A 67 6.35 10.01 -2.34
N CYS A 68 5.25 10.23 -1.63
CA CYS A 68 4.17 9.26 -1.53
C CYS A 68 3.26 9.35 -2.75
N SER A 69 2.48 8.30 -2.99
CA SER A 69 1.57 8.14 -4.12
C SER A 69 0.13 7.99 -3.63
N ASP A 70 -0.79 8.54 -4.38
CA ASP A 70 -2.23 8.34 -4.27
C ASP A 70 -2.76 7.30 -5.28
N ASN A 71 -1.89 6.74 -6.11
CA ASN A 71 -2.29 5.81 -7.15
C ASN A 71 -2.90 4.53 -6.59
N VAL A 72 -3.95 4.05 -7.26
CA VAL A 72 -4.56 2.75 -7.07
C VAL A 72 -4.55 2.05 -8.41
N PHE A 73 -3.91 0.90 -8.49
CA PHE A 73 -3.80 0.14 -9.74
C PHE A 73 -3.93 -1.36 -9.49
N LEU A 74 -4.40 -2.08 -10.50
CA LEU A 74 -4.56 -3.52 -10.45
C LEU A 74 -3.51 -4.19 -11.34
N ILE A 75 -2.80 -5.18 -10.79
CA ILE A 75 -1.93 -6.07 -11.55
C ILE A 75 -2.74 -7.31 -11.91
N LYS A 76 -2.93 -7.53 -13.22
CA LYS A 76 -3.63 -8.69 -13.77
C LYS A 76 -2.64 -9.65 -14.39
N LYS A 77 -2.90 -10.95 -14.25
CA LYS A 77 -2.18 -11.97 -15.02
C LYS A 77 -2.87 -12.15 -16.36
N GLU A 78 -2.13 -12.01 -17.46
CA GLU A 78 -2.58 -12.28 -18.83
C GLU A 78 -1.64 -13.32 -19.45
N GLU A 79 -2.16 -14.52 -19.71
CA GLU A 79 -1.38 -15.66 -20.25
C GLU A 79 -0.06 -15.86 -19.47
N ASP A 80 1.06 -15.50 -20.06
CA ASP A 80 2.41 -15.67 -19.52
C ASP A 80 3.01 -14.37 -18.96
N SER A 81 2.26 -13.27 -18.92
CA SER A 81 2.71 -11.95 -18.48
C SER A 81 1.81 -11.33 -17.40
N PHE A 82 2.22 -10.18 -16.90
CA PHE A 82 1.42 -9.33 -16.03
C PHE A 82 1.25 -7.95 -16.66
N VAL A 83 0.06 -7.38 -16.50
CA VAL A 83 -0.27 -6.02 -16.97
C VAL A 83 -0.76 -5.16 -15.82
N ILE A 84 -0.53 -3.86 -15.93
CA ILE A 84 -1.00 -2.85 -14.98
C ILE A 84 -2.25 -2.17 -15.54
N ASP A 85 -3.33 -2.23 -14.79
CA ASP A 85 -4.55 -1.47 -15.04
C ASP A 85 -4.63 -0.33 -14.01
N SER A 86 -4.30 0.88 -14.44
CA SER A 86 -4.32 2.09 -13.63
C SER A 86 -5.60 2.93 -13.79
N VAL A 87 -6.59 2.44 -14.54
CA VAL A 87 -7.80 3.18 -14.89
C VAL A 87 -9.03 2.67 -14.16
N SER A 88 -9.08 1.37 -13.88
CA SER A 88 -10.28 0.71 -13.33
C SER A 88 -10.59 1.06 -11.88
N TYR A 89 -9.68 1.71 -11.17
CA TYR A 89 -9.85 2.11 -9.77
C TYR A 89 -9.56 3.59 -9.59
N PRO A 90 -10.32 4.28 -8.72
CA PRO A 90 -10.06 5.68 -8.39
C PRO A 90 -8.81 5.81 -7.53
N SER A 91 -8.09 6.91 -7.66
CA SER A 91 -6.99 7.26 -6.75
C SER A 91 -7.49 7.51 -5.33
N LEU A 92 -6.57 7.43 -4.36
CA LEU A 92 -6.82 7.91 -3.01
C LEU A 92 -7.05 9.43 -3.01
N PRO A 93 -7.79 9.98 -2.04
CA PRO A 93 -7.93 11.43 -1.87
C PRO A 93 -6.63 12.15 -1.57
N VAL A 94 -5.70 11.48 -0.91
CA VAL A 94 -4.35 11.96 -0.57
C VAL A 94 -3.32 10.86 -0.80
N PRO A 95 -2.04 11.21 -1.05
CA PRO A 95 -0.95 10.22 -1.09
C PRO A 95 -0.81 9.52 0.27
N LEU A 96 -0.62 8.19 0.29
CA LEU A 96 -0.42 7.44 1.53
C LEU A 96 0.64 6.36 1.37
N ALA A 97 1.58 6.32 2.32
CA ALA A 97 2.49 5.20 2.55
C ALA A 97 2.32 4.66 3.97
N ASN A 98 2.76 3.44 4.24
CA ASN A 98 2.68 2.81 5.57
C ASN A 98 1.26 2.75 6.15
N ALA A 99 0.24 2.88 5.31
CA ALA A 99 -1.15 2.61 5.64
C ALA A 99 -1.40 1.10 5.72
N THR A 100 -2.50 0.72 6.33
CA THR A 100 -3.00 -0.65 6.29
C THR A 100 -4.28 -0.73 5.49
N GLY A 101 -4.58 -1.90 4.94
CA GLY A 101 -5.84 -2.13 4.24
C GLY A 101 -6.35 -3.54 4.40
N ALA A 102 -7.65 -3.69 4.29
CA ALA A 102 -8.30 -4.98 4.34
C ALA A 102 -9.54 -5.03 3.45
N MET A 103 -9.78 -6.22 2.89
CA MET A 103 -10.97 -6.52 2.09
C MET A 103 -12.12 -6.87 3.03
N GLY A 104 -13.23 -6.12 2.96
CA GLY A 104 -14.55 -6.49 3.47
C GLY A 104 -15.37 -7.21 2.39
N ASP A 105 -16.67 -7.41 2.61
CA ASP A 105 -17.52 -8.19 1.70
C ASP A 105 -17.59 -7.59 0.28
N ASN A 106 -17.77 -6.26 0.16
CA ASN A 106 -17.87 -5.55 -1.12
C ASN A 106 -17.09 -4.24 -1.13
N CYS A 107 -16.16 -4.06 -0.22
CA CYS A 107 -15.39 -2.84 -0.07
C CYS A 107 -13.97 -3.13 0.41
N ILE A 108 -13.10 -2.18 0.20
CA ILE A 108 -11.75 -2.17 0.74
C ILE A 108 -11.66 -1.02 1.73
N TYR A 109 -11.18 -1.31 2.92
CA TYR A 109 -10.86 -0.32 3.94
C TYR A 109 -9.37 0.01 3.88
N ILE A 110 -9.02 1.29 4.00
CA ILE A 110 -7.65 1.79 4.06
C ILE A 110 -7.56 2.71 5.27
N ALA A 111 -6.62 2.47 6.17
CA ALA A 111 -6.52 3.23 7.42
C ALA A 111 -5.10 3.64 7.77
N GLY A 112 -4.97 4.84 8.36
CA GLY A 112 -3.71 5.40 8.84
C GLY A 112 -2.72 5.71 7.73
N GLY A 113 -1.44 5.60 8.06
CA GLY A 113 -0.35 5.86 7.13
C GLY A 113 0.25 7.25 7.28
N GLN A 114 1.00 7.66 6.28
CA GLN A 114 1.75 8.91 6.22
C GLN A 114 1.58 9.50 4.81
N GLU A 115 1.29 10.80 4.72
CA GLU A 115 1.18 11.50 3.42
C GLU A 115 2.54 11.84 2.83
N THR A 116 3.56 11.90 3.67
CA THR A 116 4.93 12.21 3.28
C THR A 116 5.92 11.42 4.14
N MET A 117 7.06 11.06 3.56
CA MET A 117 8.16 10.40 4.26
C MET A 117 9.15 11.37 4.92
N VAL A 118 8.96 12.66 4.70
CA VAL A 118 9.89 13.69 5.22
C VAL A 118 9.64 13.98 6.70
N ASN A 119 8.39 14.11 7.10
CA ASN A 119 8.00 14.48 8.47
C ASN A 119 7.56 13.28 9.31
N GLU A 120 7.47 12.11 8.72
CA GLU A 120 7.04 10.84 9.34
C GLU A 120 5.71 10.93 10.14
N GLN A 121 4.91 11.99 9.93
CA GLN A 121 3.67 12.22 10.67
C GLN A 121 2.61 11.17 10.28
N SER A 122 2.12 10.46 11.29
CA SER A 122 1.01 9.50 11.13
C SER A 122 -0.33 10.24 10.98
N THR A 123 -1.28 9.61 10.29
CA THR A 123 -2.61 10.16 10.02
C THR A 123 -3.72 9.37 10.68
N HIS A 124 -4.93 9.97 10.76
CA HIS A 124 -6.18 9.29 11.12
C HIS A 124 -7.02 8.93 9.88
N HIS A 125 -6.48 9.10 8.67
CA HIS A 125 -7.26 8.80 7.48
C HIS A 125 -7.87 7.41 7.53
N PHE A 126 -9.16 7.35 7.28
CA PHE A 126 -9.90 6.11 7.16
C PHE A 126 -10.80 6.20 5.94
N TYR A 127 -10.48 5.42 4.92
CA TYR A 127 -11.19 5.41 3.65
C TYR A 127 -11.85 4.06 3.40
N MET A 128 -12.94 4.11 2.65
CA MET A 128 -13.64 2.94 2.14
C MET A 128 -13.84 3.09 0.63
N LEU A 129 -13.42 2.08 -0.12
CA LEU A 129 -13.62 1.97 -1.56
C LEU A 129 -14.63 0.86 -1.84
N TYR A 130 -15.79 1.21 -2.40
CA TYR A 130 -16.79 0.24 -2.84
C TYR A 130 -16.38 -0.41 -4.16
N LEU A 131 -16.28 -1.74 -4.19
CA LEU A 131 -15.87 -2.49 -5.37
C LEU A 131 -16.93 -2.47 -6.48
N MET A 132 -18.21 -2.42 -6.12
CA MET A 132 -19.34 -2.37 -7.04
C MET A 132 -19.69 -0.94 -7.50
N HIS A 133 -19.11 0.08 -6.87
CA HIS A 133 -19.40 1.50 -7.09
C HIS A 133 -18.11 2.31 -7.08
N LYS A 134 -17.14 1.90 -7.89
CA LYS A 134 -15.80 2.53 -7.97
C LYS A 134 -15.88 4.01 -8.40
N GLU A 135 -16.90 4.37 -9.15
CA GLU A 135 -17.18 5.75 -9.59
C GLU A 135 -17.40 6.75 -8.44
N ARG A 136 -17.72 6.23 -7.25
CA ARG A 136 -17.90 7.08 -6.04
C ARG A 136 -16.56 7.51 -5.43
N GLY A 137 -15.45 6.98 -5.91
CA GLY A 137 -14.14 7.21 -5.31
C GLY A 137 -13.96 6.54 -3.94
N CYS A 138 -12.89 6.87 -3.28
CA CYS A 138 -12.67 6.51 -1.88
C CYS A 138 -13.50 7.43 -0.99
N GLN A 139 -14.40 6.83 -0.20
CA GLN A 139 -15.24 7.56 0.76
C GLN A 139 -14.48 7.71 2.07
N GLU A 140 -14.45 8.93 2.60
CA GLU A 140 -13.90 9.18 3.93
C GLU A 140 -14.86 8.64 4.99
N MET A 141 -14.32 7.90 5.94
CA MET A 141 -15.01 7.30 7.06
C MET A 141 -14.69 8.08 8.34
N PRO A 142 -15.57 8.03 9.36
CA PRO A 142 -15.26 8.65 10.65
C PRO A 142 -13.95 8.10 11.24
N ASP A 143 -13.14 9.00 11.77
CA ASP A 143 -11.90 8.67 12.46
C ASP A 143 -12.14 7.77 13.66
N TRP A 144 -11.16 6.91 13.98
CA TRP A 144 -11.20 6.16 15.21
C TRP A 144 -10.81 7.01 16.42
N ASN A 145 -11.31 6.64 17.59
CA ASN A 145 -10.92 7.28 18.86
C ASN A 145 -9.56 6.72 19.31
N GLY A 146 -8.49 7.47 19.13
CA GLY A 146 -7.14 7.06 19.52
C GLY A 146 -6.07 7.85 18.76
N PRO A 147 -4.80 7.52 18.93
CA PRO A 147 -3.72 8.21 18.24
C PRO A 147 -3.75 7.97 16.73
N SER A 148 -3.18 8.89 15.97
CA SER A 148 -2.86 8.67 14.56
C SER A 148 -1.89 7.49 14.42
N LEU A 149 -2.02 6.67 13.39
CA LEU A 149 -1.25 5.44 13.25
C LEU A 149 -0.66 5.28 11.85
N SER A 150 0.58 4.81 11.82
CA SER A 150 1.22 4.21 10.65
C SER A 150 1.81 2.85 11.02
N TYR A 151 2.10 2.01 10.02
CA TYR A 151 2.59 0.62 10.22
C TYR A 151 1.63 -0.26 11.04
N ALA A 152 0.35 0.09 11.08
CA ALA A 152 -0.68 -0.71 11.74
C ALA A 152 -1.02 -1.98 10.93
N VAL A 153 -1.74 -2.89 11.56
CA VAL A 153 -2.32 -4.04 10.89
C VAL A 153 -3.84 -3.89 10.87
N GLY A 154 -4.42 -3.93 9.68
CA GLY A 154 -5.86 -3.91 9.48
C GLY A 154 -6.38 -5.26 9.03
N VAL A 155 -7.56 -5.64 9.53
CA VAL A 155 -8.29 -6.81 9.07
C VAL A 155 -9.78 -6.51 9.06
N ALA A 156 -10.51 -7.05 8.09
CA ALA A 156 -11.96 -6.96 8.05
C ALA A 156 -12.58 -8.36 8.26
N GLN A 157 -13.67 -8.41 9.00
CA GLN A 157 -14.44 -9.62 9.21
C GLN A 157 -15.93 -9.25 9.31
N GLY A 158 -16.73 -9.71 8.36
CA GLY A 158 -18.11 -9.31 8.20
C GLY A 158 -18.21 -7.78 8.04
N GLU A 159 -19.07 -7.15 8.82
CA GLU A 159 -19.31 -5.70 8.80
C GLU A 159 -18.32 -4.90 9.67
N ARG A 160 -17.24 -5.50 10.13
CA ARG A 160 -16.30 -4.87 11.07
C ARG A 160 -14.90 -4.77 10.49
N PHE A 161 -14.31 -3.61 10.68
CA PHE A 161 -12.88 -3.39 10.47
C PHE A 161 -12.18 -3.29 11.83
N TYR A 162 -11.06 -3.99 11.94
CA TYR A 162 -10.22 -4.03 13.14
C TYR A 162 -8.87 -3.42 12.81
N LEU A 163 -8.41 -2.52 13.67
CA LEU A 163 -7.11 -1.88 13.56
C LEU A 163 -6.26 -2.26 14.77
N PHE A 164 -5.08 -2.82 14.53
CA PHE A 164 -4.19 -3.33 15.58
C PHE A 164 -2.84 -2.63 15.55
N SER A 165 -2.34 -2.28 16.74
CA SER A 165 -0.98 -1.80 16.90
C SER A 165 -0.69 -0.59 16.00
N GLY A 166 0.56 -0.46 15.60
CA GLY A 166 1.03 0.64 14.78
C GLY A 166 1.94 1.56 15.57
N ARG A 167 2.31 2.63 14.93
CA ARG A 167 3.22 3.63 15.47
C ARG A 167 2.60 5.01 15.28
N SER A 168 2.56 5.80 16.35
CA SER A 168 2.14 7.19 16.29
C SER A 168 3.37 8.10 16.21
N TYR A 169 3.32 8.99 15.24
CA TYR A 169 4.25 10.11 15.13
C TYR A 169 3.42 11.38 15.13
N ALA A 170 3.26 11.99 16.29
CA ALA A 170 2.66 13.31 16.41
C ALA A 170 3.77 14.35 16.61
N PRO A 171 3.68 15.53 15.96
CA PRO A 171 4.72 16.55 16.06
C PRO A 171 4.91 17.15 17.46
N ASP A 172 3.94 16.99 18.35
CA ASP A 172 3.85 17.68 19.65
C ASP A 172 3.95 16.77 20.88
N GLU A 173 4.16 15.49 20.74
CA GLU A 173 4.50 14.65 21.89
C GLU A 173 6.01 14.71 22.16
N ALA A 174 6.50 15.86 22.59
CA ALA A 174 7.78 15.94 23.27
C ALA A 174 7.67 15.08 24.55
N MET A 175 8.44 14.01 24.61
CA MET A 175 8.65 13.21 25.81
C MET A 175 9.28 14.06 26.91
#